data_1cef9692f853890e295804f8c43948db
#
_entry.id   1cef9692f853890e295804f8c43948db
#
_cell.length_a   1.000
_cell.length_b   1.000
_cell.length_c   1.000
_cell.angle_alpha   90.00
_cell.angle_beta   90.00
_cell.angle_gamma   90.00
#
_symmetry.space_group_name_H-M   'P 1'
#
loop_
_entity.id
_entity.type
_entity.pdbx_description
1 polymer ?
#
loop_
_entity_poly.entity_id
_entity_poly.type
_entity_poly.pdbx_seq_one_letter_code
_entity_poly.pdbx_strand_id
1 'polypeptide(L)'
;MDKDPQSLGEQAYDKALQYELDYGCCPQCVLATVQETIGIIDDQTIKASHGLSGGGGLLGEGVCGALSGGLLALSAKYGRDRDKLDKGRYINNFKKAKELTERFRQEFGGVTCRELQQQFTGRTYDMWDAAQYKAFDDARGQRCAQATGTVTKWVIEML
;
A
#
# COMPACT_ATOMS: atom_id res chain seq x y z
N MET A 1 -26.55 -5.41 10.30
CA MET A 1 -26.39 -5.78 8.88
C MET A 1 -24.92 -5.81 8.57
N ASP A 2 -24.36 -6.99 8.42
CA ASP A 2 -22.95 -7.10 7.96
C ASP A 2 -22.90 -6.58 6.53
N LYS A 3 -22.11 -5.52 6.31
CA LYS A 3 -21.90 -5.01 4.96
C LYS A 3 -21.13 -6.06 4.17
N ASP A 4 -21.57 -6.31 2.94
CA ASP A 4 -20.88 -7.18 2.01
C ASP A 4 -19.40 -6.73 1.87
N PRO A 5 -18.42 -7.64 2.06
CA PRO A 5 -16.99 -7.31 1.93
C PRO A 5 -16.63 -6.65 0.59
N GLN A 6 -17.32 -7.01 -0.48
CA GLN A 6 -17.10 -6.41 -1.79
C GLN A 6 -17.55 -4.93 -1.81
N SER A 7 -18.68 -4.62 -1.17
CA SER A 7 -19.15 -3.23 -1.03
C SER A 7 -18.23 -2.41 -0.13
N LEU A 8 -17.68 -2.99 0.94
CA LEU A 8 -16.69 -2.33 1.78
C LEU A 8 -15.37 -2.08 1.04
N GLY A 9 -14.94 -3.04 0.22
CA GLY A 9 -13.76 -2.91 -0.62
C GLY A 9 -13.86 -1.76 -1.61
N GLU A 10 -15.00 -1.59 -2.27
CA GLU A 10 -15.23 -0.47 -3.21
C GLU A 10 -15.19 0.89 -2.47
N GLN A 11 -15.85 0.99 -1.32
CA GLN A 11 -15.80 2.22 -0.50
C GLN A 11 -14.38 2.53 -0.03
N ALA A 12 -13.62 1.51 0.34
CA ALA A 12 -12.23 1.65 0.75
C ALA A 12 -11.33 2.06 -0.43
N TYR A 13 -11.59 1.57 -1.64
CA TYR A 13 -10.90 2.02 -2.85
C TYR A 13 -11.04 3.53 -3.04
N ASP A 14 -12.27 4.02 -3.08
CA ASP A 14 -12.55 5.45 -3.32
C ASP A 14 -11.89 6.33 -2.24
N LYS A 15 -11.97 5.91 -0.99
CA LYS A 15 -11.40 6.65 0.14
C LYS A 15 -9.87 6.70 0.10
N ALA A 16 -9.22 5.56 -0.13
CA ALA A 16 -7.76 5.49 -0.19
C ALA A 16 -7.20 6.25 -1.40
N LEU A 17 -7.89 6.17 -2.55
CA LEU A 17 -7.57 6.96 -3.73
C LEU A 17 -7.61 8.46 -3.41
N GLN A 18 -8.70 8.92 -2.78
CA GLN A 18 -8.85 10.33 -2.41
C GLN A 18 -7.78 10.78 -1.40
N TYR A 19 -7.47 9.94 -0.40
CA TYR A 19 -6.42 10.23 0.57
C TYR A 19 -5.05 10.38 -0.09
N GLU A 20 -4.72 9.53 -1.06
CA GLU A 20 -3.47 9.67 -1.80
C GLU A 20 -3.41 10.97 -2.63
N LEU A 21 -4.51 11.36 -3.24
CA LEU A 21 -4.59 12.62 -3.98
C LEU A 21 -4.46 13.86 -3.06
N ASP A 22 -5.06 13.79 -1.87
CA ASP A 22 -5.10 14.92 -0.93
C ASP A 22 -3.82 15.05 -0.10
N TYR A 23 -3.24 13.93 0.32
CA TYR A 23 -2.16 13.90 1.33
C TYR A 23 -0.86 13.30 0.84
N GLY A 24 -0.91 12.42 -0.18
CA GLY A 24 0.25 11.62 -0.56
C GLY A 24 0.62 10.56 0.49
N CYS A 25 1.79 9.96 0.35
CA CYS A 25 2.29 8.91 1.25
C CYS A 25 1.46 7.61 1.21
N CYS A 26 1.60 6.86 0.12
CA CYS A 26 0.84 5.65 -0.18
C CYS A 26 0.64 4.69 1.01
N PRO A 27 1.66 4.30 1.80
CA PRO A 27 1.44 3.34 2.88
C PRO A 27 0.54 3.89 3.97
N GLN A 28 0.64 5.18 4.30
CA GLN A 28 -0.22 5.80 5.30
C GLN A 28 -1.67 5.87 4.82
N CYS A 29 -1.89 6.15 3.54
CA CYS A 29 -3.24 6.21 2.95
C CYS A 29 -3.95 4.86 2.98
N VAL A 30 -3.24 3.78 2.66
CA VAL A 30 -3.75 2.40 2.79
C VAL A 30 -4.14 2.12 4.25
N LEU A 31 -3.21 2.33 5.17
CA LEU A 31 -3.39 1.98 6.58
C LEU A 31 -4.48 2.81 7.27
N ALA A 32 -4.53 4.12 7.01
CA ALA A 32 -5.58 4.99 7.54
C ALA A 32 -6.97 4.56 7.05
N THR A 33 -7.09 4.21 5.78
CA THR A 33 -8.35 3.73 5.22
C THR A 33 -8.76 2.39 5.84
N VAL A 34 -7.84 1.45 6.01
CA VAL A 34 -8.11 0.17 6.70
C VAL A 34 -8.52 0.40 8.16
N GLN A 35 -7.84 1.31 8.87
CA GLN A 35 -8.21 1.70 10.23
C GLN A 35 -9.66 2.17 10.31
N GLU A 36 -10.05 3.08 9.45
CA GLU A 36 -11.39 3.67 9.47
C GLU A 36 -12.48 2.71 8.97
N THR A 37 -12.12 1.72 8.15
CA THR A 37 -13.07 0.75 7.60
C THR A 37 -13.34 -0.40 8.55
N ILE A 38 -12.32 -0.95 9.19
CA ILE A 38 -12.42 -2.18 10.01
C ILE A 38 -11.71 -2.12 11.37
N GLY A 39 -11.01 -1.05 11.71
CA GLY A 39 -10.54 -0.75 13.06
C GLY A 39 -9.36 -1.59 13.58
N ILE A 40 -8.63 -2.31 12.72
CA ILE A 40 -7.53 -3.20 13.16
C ILE A 40 -6.15 -2.54 13.17
N ILE A 41 -6.03 -1.31 12.70
CA ILE A 41 -4.77 -0.57 12.60
C ILE A 41 -4.75 0.51 13.68
N ASP A 42 -3.64 0.65 14.38
CA ASP A 42 -3.42 1.74 15.32
C ASP A 42 -2.64 2.90 14.67
N ASP A 43 -2.66 4.07 15.33
CA ASP A 43 -1.98 5.27 14.84
C ASP A 43 -0.46 5.11 14.78
N GLN A 44 0.13 4.27 15.65
CA GLN A 44 1.56 4.02 15.63
C GLN A 44 1.99 3.24 14.39
N THR A 45 1.19 2.30 13.95
CA THR A 45 1.42 1.57 12.70
C THR A 45 1.36 2.50 11.49
N ILE A 46 0.38 3.41 11.45
CA ILE A 46 0.29 4.44 10.39
C ILE A 46 1.53 5.32 10.40
N LYS A 47 1.91 5.84 11.56
CA LYS A 47 3.11 6.68 11.72
C LYS A 47 4.38 5.95 11.30
N ALA A 48 4.57 4.71 11.74
CA ALA A 48 5.75 3.91 11.45
C ALA A 48 5.92 3.60 9.96
N SER A 49 4.84 3.57 9.20
CA SER A 49 4.85 3.28 7.76
C SER A 49 5.36 4.44 6.90
N HIS A 50 5.45 5.66 7.42
CA HIS A 50 5.74 6.88 6.66
C HIS A 50 7.00 6.77 5.79
N GLY A 51 8.10 6.27 6.35
CA GLY A 51 9.37 6.11 5.65
C GLY A 51 9.37 5.06 4.53
N LEU A 52 8.32 4.26 4.39
CA LEU A 52 8.18 3.26 3.32
C LEU A 52 7.66 3.88 2.00
N SER A 53 7.28 5.15 2.00
CA SER A 53 6.82 5.86 0.80
C SER A 53 7.90 5.89 -0.28
N GLY A 54 7.46 5.85 -1.53
CA GLY A 54 8.35 5.98 -2.67
C GLY A 54 9.41 4.89 -2.77
N GLY A 55 9.10 3.70 -2.31
CA GLY A 55 10.04 2.56 -2.30
C GLY A 55 11.08 2.64 -1.19
N GLY A 56 10.73 3.28 -0.08
CA GLY A 56 11.61 3.51 1.06
C GLY A 56 12.45 4.79 0.88
N GLY A 57 12.18 5.77 1.74
CA GLY A 57 12.89 7.05 1.73
C GLY A 57 12.83 7.79 0.39
N LEU A 58 11.82 7.56 -0.43
CA LEU A 58 11.65 8.15 -1.77
C LEU A 58 12.77 7.78 -2.76
N LEU A 59 13.49 6.68 -2.54
CA LEU A 59 14.60 6.24 -3.40
C LEU A 59 14.15 5.43 -4.62
N GLY A 60 12.91 4.97 -4.64
CA GLY A 60 12.37 4.17 -5.74
C GLY A 60 12.79 2.70 -5.74
N GLU A 61 13.77 2.31 -4.95
CA GLU A 61 14.43 0.99 -5.01
C GLU A 61 13.65 -0.12 -4.30
N GLY A 62 12.89 0.24 -3.26
CA GLY A 62 12.10 -0.70 -2.48
C GLY A 62 10.70 -0.88 -3.02
N VAL A 63 9.95 -1.71 -2.32
CA VAL A 63 8.56 -2.04 -2.63
C VAL A 63 7.69 -0.78 -2.69
N CYS A 64 6.77 -0.72 -3.65
CA CYS A 64 5.78 0.35 -3.74
C CYS A 64 5.07 0.56 -2.40
N GLY A 65 4.95 1.82 -1.98
CA GLY A 65 4.34 2.17 -0.68
C GLY A 65 2.91 1.67 -0.51
N ALA A 66 2.12 1.61 -1.58
CA ALA A 66 0.79 1.01 -1.53
C ALA A 66 0.85 -0.48 -1.17
N LEU A 67 1.73 -1.24 -1.81
CA LEU A 67 1.93 -2.65 -1.49
C LEU A 67 2.47 -2.83 -0.06
N SER A 68 3.46 -2.02 0.35
CA SER A 68 3.99 -2.05 1.72
C SER A 68 2.90 -1.79 2.76
N GLY A 69 2.04 -0.80 2.54
CA GLY A 69 0.88 -0.52 3.38
C GLY A 69 -0.08 -1.71 3.47
N GLY A 70 -0.36 -2.35 2.35
CA GLY A 70 -1.19 -3.55 2.30
C GLY A 70 -0.60 -4.73 3.07
N LEU A 71 0.71 -4.97 2.93
CA LEU A 71 1.42 -6.01 3.67
C LEU A 71 1.39 -5.75 5.19
N LEU A 72 1.55 -4.50 5.61
CA LEU A 72 1.42 -4.11 7.01
C LEU A 72 0.00 -4.34 7.53
N ALA A 73 -1.02 -3.98 6.76
CA ALA A 73 -2.41 -4.18 7.15
C ALA A 73 -2.76 -5.67 7.32
N LEU A 74 -2.36 -6.54 6.38
CA LEU A 74 -2.52 -7.98 6.53
C LEU A 74 -1.78 -8.52 7.76
N SER A 75 -0.56 -8.04 7.99
CA SER A 75 0.27 -8.47 9.12
C SER A 75 -0.25 -7.97 10.46
N ALA A 76 -0.98 -6.86 10.51
CA ALA A 76 -1.66 -6.42 11.73
C ALA A 76 -2.67 -7.44 12.25
N LYS A 77 -3.29 -8.21 11.34
CA LYS A 77 -4.25 -9.27 11.71
C LYS A 77 -3.58 -10.65 11.82
N TYR A 78 -2.70 -11.00 10.90
CA TYR A 78 -2.20 -12.37 10.73
C TYR A 78 -0.73 -12.52 11.12
N GLY A 79 -0.04 -11.43 11.46
CA GLY A 79 1.36 -11.42 11.84
C GLY A 79 1.61 -12.03 13.20
N ARG A 80 2.87 -12.32 13.46
CA ARG A 80 3.32 -12.89 14.74
C ARG A 80 3.47 -11.80 15.79
N ASP A 81 2.79 -11.96 16.91
CA ASP A 81 2.86 -11.02 18.03
C ASP A 81 4.25 -10.97 18.67
N ARG A 82 4.55 -9.86 19.35
CA ARG A 82 5.84 -9.64 20.03
C ARG A 82 6.18 -10.72 21.06
N ASP A 83 5.19 -11.19 21.81
CA ASP A 83 5.34 -12.23 22.84
C ASP A 83 5.32 -13.66 22.29
N LYS A 84 5.20 -13.81 20.98
CA LYS A 84 5.11 -15.11 20.28
C LYS A 84 6.23 -15.33 19.26
N LEU A 85 7.33 -14.58 19.35
CA LEU A 85 8.45 -14.71 18.41
C LEU A 85 9.06 -16.11 18.37
N ASP A 86 8.94 -16.88 19.47
CA ASP A 86 9.40 -18.25 19.62
C ASP A 86 8.30 -19.31 19.34
N LYS A 87 7.08 -18.92 18.97
CA LYS A 87 5.90 -19.79 18.87
C LYS A 87 5.57 -20.24 17.43
N GLY A 88 6.52 -20.17 16.54
CA GLY A 88 6.31 -20.62 15.16
C GLY A 88 6.47 -19.54 14.11
N ARG A 89 6.21 -19.89 12.87
CA ARG A 89 6.54 -19.04 11.71
C ARG A 89 5.37 -18.23 11.19
N TYR A 90 4.16 -18.43 11.68
CA TYR A 90 2.95 -17.72 11.23
C TYR A 90 2.80 -17.73 9.70
N ILE A 91 2.92 -18.91 9.13
CA ILE A 91 2.98 -19.13 7.67
C ILE A 91 1.74 -18.58 6.93
N ASN A 92 0.60 -18.50 7.59
CA ASN A 92 -0.61 -17.95 6.97
C ASN A 92 -0.45 -16.47 6.60
N ASN A 93 0.25 -15.69 7.42
CA ASN A 93 0.58 -14.31 7.08
C ASN A 93 1.45 -14.23 5.81
N PHE A 94 2.47 -15.08 5.71
CA PHE A 94 3.32 -15.14 4.51
C PHE A 94 2.55 -15.57 3.26
N LYS A 95 1.60 -16.50 3.39
CA LYS A 95 0.73 -16.88 2.26
C LYS A 95 -0.10 -15.71 1.77
N LYS A 96 -0.73 -14.96 2.68
CA LYS A 96 -1.50 -13.77 2.33
C LYS A 96 -0.62 -12.65 1.76
N ALA A 97 0.54 -12.42 2.34
CA ALA A 97 1.50 -11.45 1.82
C ALA A 97 1.99 -11.81 0.42
N LYS A 98 2.26 -13.10 0.17
CA LYS A 98 2.62 -13.61 -1.16
C LYS A 98 1.49 -13.40 -2.16
N GLU A 99 0.25 -13.77 -1.81
CA GLU A 99 -0.94 -13.60 -2.66
C GLU A 99 -1.10 -12.12 -3.06
N LEU A 100 -1.06 -11.20 -2.10
CA LEU A 100 -1.17 -9.76 -2.37
C LEU A 100 -0.04 -9.28 -3.30
N THR A 101 1.20 -9.69 -3.04
CA THR A 101 2.36 -9.30 -3.83
C THR A 101 2.28 -9.81 -5.28
N GLU A 102 1.87 -11.06 -5.47
CA GLU A 102 1.69 -11.66 -6.81
C GLU A 102 0.57 -10.97 -7.57
N ARG A 103 -0.57 -10.71 -6.91
CA ARG A 103 -1.70 -9.97 -7.48
C ARG A 103 -1.28 -8.55 -7.89
N PHE A 104 -0.51 -7.87 -7.06
CA PHE A 104 0.02 -6.54 -7.34
C PHE A 104 0.95 -6.55 -8.57
N ARG A 105 1.87 -7.52 -8.64
CA ARG A 105 2.77 -7.67 -9.79
C ARG A 105 2.03 -7.92 -11.09
N GLN A 106 1.00 -8.76 -11.06
CA GLN A 106 0.17 -9.06 -12.24
C GLN A 106 -0.58 -7.82 -12.73
N GLU A 107 -1.12 -7.03 -11.81
CA GLU A 107 -1.90 -5.84 -12.15
C GLU A 107 -1.02 -4.69 -12.64
N PHE A 108 0.10 -4.42 -11.97
CA PHE A 108 0.90 -3.21 -12.18
C PHE A 108 2.23 -3.43 -12.91
N GLY A 109 2.60 -4.66 -13.22
CA GLY A 109 3.79 -4.98 -14.00
C GLY A 109 5.12 -4.92 -13.23
N GLY A 110 5.06 -4.77 -11.89
CA GLY A 110 6.23 -4.72 -11.02
C GLY A 110 5.83 -4.59 -9.56
N VAL A 111 6.79 -4.52 -8.65
CA VAL A 111 6.55 -4.39 -7.22
C VAL A 111 7.29 -3.22 -6.58
N THR A 112 8.37 -2.73 -7.19
CA THR A 112 9.11 -1.58 -6.67
C THR A 112 8.51 -0.26 -7.16
N CYS A 113 8.73 0.81 -6.39
CA CYS A 113 8.28 2.15 -6.80
C CYS A 113 8.87 2.53 -8.18
N ARG A 114 10.15 2.21 -8.42
CA ARG A 114 10.83 2.49 -9.69
C ARG A 114 10.20 1.72 -10.86
N GLU A 115 9.85 0.46 -10.67
CA GLU A 115 9.12 -0.32 -11.70
C GLU A 115 7.77 0.30 -12.03
N LEU A 116 7.02 0.78 -11.01
CA LEU A 116 5.75 1.46 -11.23
C LEU A 116 5.93 2.80 -11.93
N GLN A 117 6.95 3.59 -11.59
CA GLN A 117 7.28 4.81 -12.33
C GLN A 117 7.46 4.49 -13.82
N GLN A 118 8.24 3.45 -14.13
CA GLN A 118 8.48 3.02 -15.51
C GLN A 118 7.19 2.58 -16.20
N GLN A 119 6.35 1.80 -15.52
CA GLN A 119 5.06 1.34 -16.06
C GLN A 119 4.08 2.50 -16.32
N PHE A 120 4.03 3.45 -15.40
CA PHE A 120 3.06 4.54 -15.46
C PHE A 120 3.46 5.67 -16.40
N THR A 121 4.77 5.93 -16.54
CA THR A 121 5.26 7.13 -17.23
C THR A 121 6.29 6.87 -18.34
N GLY A 122 6.79 5.63 -18.45
CA GLY A 122 7.82 5.25 -19.41
C GLY A 122 9.25 5.58 -18.97
N ARG A 123 9.46 6.12 -17.78
CA ARG A 123 10.80 6.42 -17.23
C ARG A 123 10.79 6.43 -15.71
N THR A 124 11.97 6.53 -15.12
CA THR A 124 12.18 6.69 -13.68
C THR A 124 12.59 8.14 -13.37
N TYR A 125 12.46 8.50 -12.09
CA TYR A 125 12.71 9.86 -11.61
C TYR A 125 13.50 9.83 -10.31
N ASP A 126 14.36 10.83 -10.11
CA ASP A 126 14.94 11.14 -8.81
C ASP A 126 13.93 11.98 -8.01
N MET A 127 13.28 11.36 -7.05
CA MET A 127 12.27 12.05 -6.23
C MET A 127 12.85 13.00 -5.18
N TRP A 128 14.18 13.03 -5.02
CA TRP A 128 14.87 14.02 -4.20
C TRP A 128 15.24 15.30 -4.97
N ASP A 129 15.17 15.27 -6.29
CA ASP A 129 15.24 16.43 -7.13
C ASP A 129 13.84 17.03 -7.30
N ALA A 130 13.65 18.30 -6.88
CA ALA A 130 12.32 18.91 -6.86
C ALA A 130 11.68 19.03 -8.26
N ALA A 131 12.48 19.27 -9.30
CA ALA A 131 11.98 19.37 -10.67
C ALA A 131 11.58 17.98 -11.21
N GLN A 132 12.35 16.94 -10.90
CA GLN A 132 12.01 15.58 -11.29
C GLN A 132 10.81 15.04 -10.52
N TYR A 133 10.69 15.35 -9.22
CA TYR A 133 9.50 15.00 -8.43
C TYR A 133 8.24 15.62 -9.04
N LYS A 134 8.29 16.93 -9.36
CA LYS A 134 7.16 17.60 -10.03
C LYS A 134 6.84 16.97 -11.38
N ALA A 135 7.85 16.66 -12.18
CA ALA A 135 7.66 16.01 -13.49
C ALA A 135 7.00 14.62 -13.33
N PHE A 136 7.41 13.85 -12.32
CA PHE A 136 6.77 12.59 -11.99
C PHE A 136 5.32 12.77 -11.57
N ASP A 137 5.05 13.71 -10.67
CA ASP A 137 3.70 13.99 -10.19
C ASP A 137 2.75 14.38 -11.34
N ASP A 138 3.22 15.22 -12.24
CA ASP A 138 2.46 15.61 -13.45
C ASP A 138 2.25 14.40 -14.39
N ALA A 139 3.28 13.57 -14.61
CA ALA A 139 3.22 12.45 -15.55
C ALA A 139 2.39 11.27 -15.06
N ARG A 140 2.45 10.95 -13.77
CA ARG A 140 1.71 9.83 -13.19
C ARG A 140 0.20 10.06 -13.14
N GLY A 141 -0.27 11.29 -13.12
CA GLY A 141 -1.68 11.62 -12.93
C GLY A 141 -2.23 10.95 -11.68
N GLN A 142 -3.32 10.20 -11.81
CA GLN A 142 -3.95 9.47 -10.71
C GLN A 142 -3.47 8.02 -10.53
N ARG A 143 -2.49 7.57 -11.29
CA ARG A 143 -2.14 6.14 -11.33
C ARG A 143 -1.62 5.59 -10.00
N CYS A 144 -0.82 6.36 -9.26
CA CYS A 144 -0.40 5.99 -7.91
C CYS A 144 -1.59 5.96 -6.94
N ALA A 145 -2.50 6.92 -7.03
CA ALA A 145 -3.71 6.93 -6.22
C ALA A 145 -4.63 5.74 -6.52
N GLN A 146 -4.75 5.36 -7.79
CA GLN A 146 -5.48 4.16 -8.21
C GLN A 146 -4.83 2.88 -7.66
N ALA A 147 -3.50 2.78 -7.68
CA ALA A 147 -2.78 1.66 -7.08
C ALA A 147 -3.03 1.58 -5.58
N THR A 148 -3.02 2.71 -4.88
CA THR A 148 -3.33 2.82 -3.45
C THR A 148 -4.76 2.36 -3.15
N GLY A 149 -5.74 2.81 -3.92
CA GLY A 149 -7.12 2.37 -3.81
C GLY A 149 -7.28 0.86 -4.08
N THR A 150 -6.65 0.37 -5.14
CA THR A 150 -6.71 -1.04 -5.54
C THR A 150 -6.17 -1.96 -4.45
N VAL A 151 -4.99 -1.66 -3.90
CA VAL A 151 -4.41 -2.44 -2.79
C VAL A 151 -5.32 -2.41 -1.57
N THR A 152 -5.84 -1.25 -1.22
CA THR A 152 -6.73 -1.11 -0.06
C THR A 152 -7.99 -1.96 -0.22
N LYS A 153 -8.63 -1.91 -1.38
CA LYS A 153 -9.77 -2.79 -1.71
C LYS A 153 -9.43 -4.26 -1.51
N TRP A 154 -8.34 -4.72 -2.12
CA TRP A 154 -7.92 -6.12 -2.01
C TRP A 154 -7.65 -6.54 -0.57
N VAL A 155 -7.01 -5.67 0.21
CA VAL A 155 -6.74 -5.92 1.63
C VAL A 155 -8.04 -6.08 2.42
N ILE A 156 -9.02 -5.21 2.22
CA ILE A 156 -10.33 -5.32 2.87
C ILE A 156 -11.02 -6.65 2.52
N GLU A 157 -10.95 -7.07 1.26
CA GLU A 157 -11.51 -8.34 0.79
C GLU A 157 -10.77 -9.58 1.36
N MET A 158 -9.49 -9.45 1.74
CA MET A 158 -8.65 -10.52 2.28
C MET A 158 -8.68 -10.61 3.82
N LEU A 159 -9.19 -9.59 4.52
CA LEU A 159 -9.26 -9.50 5.97
C LEU A 159 -10.58 -10.07 6.51
#